data_5c71d4091f611c45013284257d774469
#
_entry.id   5c71d4091f611c45013284257d774469
#
_cell.length_a   1.000
_cell.length_b   1.000
_cell.length_c   1.000
_cell.angle_alpha   90.00
_cell.angle_beta   90.00
_cell.angle_gamma   90.00
#
_symmetry.space_group_name_H-M   'P 1'
#
loop_
_entity.id
_entity.type
_entity.pdbx_description
1 polymer ?
#
loop_
_entity_poly.entity_id
_entity_poly.type
_entity_poly.pdbx_seq_one_letter_code
_entity_poly.pdbx_strand_id
1 'polypeptide(L)'
;MRHGFNDLTVLPSGDVYLTDSQAGAIYMVPAGGDSVVEVLPPSTYNFPNGITRSDDGRRLFVAHDGGIDRIEIATRKRTLLAAPDSLNLGWIDGLAFYRNGLIAHQPSWFQRVVRLQLDRQQERVASWETIESHHPRFVEPTTGEIAGDAYYYIANAQLSRFRDGKILPWDSLDPVLVLRVNLR
;
A
#
# COMPACT_ATOMS: atom_id res chain seq x y z
N MET A 1 -10.67 -21.75 -1.14
CA MET A 1 -10.15 -20.58 -0.40
C MET A 1 -10.84 -19.34 -0.95
N ARG A 2 -11.13 -18.34 -0.13
CA ARG A 2 -11.66 -17.05 -0.62
C ARG A 2 -10.47 -16.16 -0.95
N HIS A 3 -10.58 -15.40 -2.02
CA HIS A 3 -9.61 -14.40 -2.45
C HIS A 3 -10.19 -13.00 -2.30
N GLY A 4 -9.35 -12.04 -1.98
CA GLY A 4 -9.65 -10.63 -1.91
C GLY A 4 -8.43 -9.84 -2.35
N PHE A 5 -8.20 -9.80 -3.68
CA PHE A 5 -7.11 -9.00 -4.26
C PHE A 5 -7.32 -7.54 -3.90
N ASN A 6 -6.26 -6.89 -3.44
CA ASN A 6 -6.35 -5.55 -2.87
C ASN A 6 -5.54 -4.54 -3.68
N ASP A 7 -4.22 -4.61 -3.61
CA ASP A 7 -3.33 -3.64 -4.24
C ASP A 7 -2.34 -4.32 -5.17
N LEU A 8 -1.75 -3.56 -6.09
CA LEU A 8 -0.77 -4.08 -7.05
C LEU A 8 0.35 -3.08 -7.33
N THR A 9 1.49 -3.62 -7.76
CA THR A 9 2.60 -2.84 -8.29
C THR A 9 3.17 -3.49 -9.54
N VAL A 10 3.65 -2.68 -10.49
CA VAL A 10 4.20 -3.16 -11.76
C VAL A 10 5.72 -2.95 -11.77
N LEU A 11 6.49 -4.01 -11.97
CA LEU A 11 7.93 -3.93 -12.10
C LEU A 11 8.37 -3.31 -13.44
N PRO A 12 9.61 -2.83 -13.56
CA PRO A 12 10.18 -2.40 -14.84
C PRO A 12 10.20 -3.50 -15.91
N SER A 13 10.20 -4.78 -15.50
CA SER A 13 10.07 -5.94 -16.38
C SER A 13 8.68 -6.09 -17.01
N GLY A 14 7.67 -5.44 -16.43
CA GLY A 14 6.26 -5.62 -16.76
C GLY A 14 5.53 -6.68 -15.91
N ASP A 15 6.24 -7.36 -15.00
CA ASP A 15 5.61 -8.28 -14.04
C ASP A 15 4.75 -7.50 -13.06
N VAL A 16 3.55 -7.99 -12.78
CA VAL A 16 2.60 -7.38 -11.85
C VAL A 16 2.54 -8.19 -10.57
N TYR A 17 2.88 -7.58 -9.45
CA TYR A 17 2.72 -8.19 -8.12
C TYR A 17 1.47 -7.66 -7.44
N LEU A 18 0.74 -8.53 -6.74
CA LEU A 18 -0.53 -8.18 -6.10
C LEU A 18 -0.67 -8.82 -4.73
N THR A 19 -1.30 -8.11 -3.83
CA THR A 19 -1.67 -8.60 -2.50
C THR A 19 -3.04 -9.26 -2.53
N ASP A 20 -3.21 -10.33 -1.74
CA ASP A 20 -4.49 -10.94 -1.46
C ASP A 20 -4.76 -10.85 0.05
N SER A 21 -5.56 -9.88 0.45
CA SER A 21 -5.86 -9.62 1.86
C SER A 21 -6.62 -10.75 2.53
N GLN A 22 -7.47 -11.46 1.80
CA GLN A 22 -8.26 -12.56 2.38
C GLN A 22 -7.47 -13.85 2.50
N ALA A 23 -6.67 -14.19 1.48
CA ALA A 23 -5.82 -15.36 1.53
C ALA A 23 -4.55 -15.15 2.36
N GLY A 24 -4.12 -13.90 2.56
CA GLY A 24 -2.86 -13.58 3.23
C GLY A 24 -1.64 -13.92 2.37
N ALA A 25 -1.73 -13.72 1.07
CA ALA A 25 -0.77 -14.18 0.06
C ALA A 25 -0.25 -13.03 -0.82
N ILE A 26 0.83 -13.31 -1.52
CA ILE A 26 1.32 -12.47 -2.63
C ILE A 26 1.32 -13.30 -3.90
N TYR A 27 0.76 -12.75 -4.96
CA TYR A 27 0.74 -13.33 -6.28
C TYR A 27 1.48 -12.46 -7.30
N MET A 28 1.74 -13.02 -8.46
CA MET A 28 2.37 -12.33 -9.59
C MET A 28 1.73 -12.77 -10.89
N VAL A 29 1.53 -11.82 -11.80
CA VAL A 29 1.23 -12.07 -13.20
C VAL A 29 2.48 -11.73 -14.00
N PRO A 30 3.14 -12.69 -14.68
CA PRO A 30 4.32 -12.44 -15.49
C PRO A 30 4.02 -11.47 -16.65
N ALA A 31 4.98 -10.67 -17.04
CA ALA A 31 4.87 -9.80 -18.20
C ALA A 31 4.46 -10.58 -19.46
N GLY A 32 3.36 -10.16 -20.10
CA GLY A 32 2.79 -10.86 -21.25
C GLY A 32 2.13 -12.22 -20.93
N GLY A 33 2.06 -12.61 -19.68
CA GLY A 33 1.36 -13.80 -19.22
C GLY A 33 -0.12 -13.56 -18.97
N ASP A 34 -0.88 -14.65 -18.89
CA ASP A 34 -2.32 -14.68 -18.62
C ASP A 34 -2.67 -15.43 -17.32
N SER A 35 -1.67 -15.89 -16.59
CA SER A 35 -1.83 -16.76 -15.43
C SER A 35 -1.27 -16.13 -14.16
N VAL A 36 -1.97 -16.35 -13.06
CA VAL A 36 -1.54 -15.90 -11.73
C VAL A 36 -0.61 -16.93 -11.11
N VAL A 37 0.56 -16.50 -10.65
CA VAL A 37 1.59 -17.36 -10.02
C VAL A 37 1.69 -17.00 -8.54
N GLU A 38 1.72 -18.00 -7.67
CA GLU A 38 1.96 -17.82 -6.25
C GLU A 38 3.43 -17.43 -5.97
N VAL A 39 3.62 -16.31 -5.29
CA VAL A 39 4.95 -15.82 -4.85
C VAL A 39 5.17 -16.15 -3.39
N LEU A 40 4.22 -15.80 -2.54
CA LEU A 40 4.18 -16.18 -1.13
C LEU A 40 2.83 -16.86 -0.86
N PRO A 41 2.85 -18.02 -0.19
CA PRO A 41 1.65 -18.84 -0.04
C PRO A 41 0.60 -18.18 0.87
N PRO A 42 -0.64 -18.67 0.82
CA PRO A 42 -1.70 -18.28 1.75
C PRO A 42 -1.29 -18.40 3.21
N SER A 43 -1.85 -17.53 4.04
CA SER A 43 -1.52 -17.42 5.47
C SER A 43 -0.09 -16.97 5.78
N THR A 44 0.64 -16.44 4.78
CA THR A 44 1.93 -15.79 5.00
C THR A 44 1.79 -14.50 5.80
N TYR A 45 0.74 -13.74 5.51
CA TYR A 45 0.43 -12.46 6.14
C TYR A 45 -0.94 -12.47 6.79
N ASN A 46 -1.11 -11.62 7.78
CA ASN A 46 -2.41 -11.19 8.24
C ASN A 46 -2.76 -9.89 7.54
N PHE A 47 -3.75 -9.95 6.65
CA PHE A 47 -4.29 -8.82 5.90
C PHE A 47 -3.25 -7.97 5.13
N PRO A 48 -2.49 -8.54 4.16
CA PRO A 48 -1.60 -7.74 3.32
C PRO A 48 -2.44 -6.78 2.48
N ASN A 49 -1.98 -5.51 2.40
CA ASN A 49 -2.71 -4.43 1.73
C ASN A 49 -1.77 -3.71 0.75
N GLY A 50 -1.40 -2.47 0.99
CA GLY A 50 -0.56 -1.71 0.09
C GLY A 50 0.74 -2.43 -0.31
N ILE A 51 1.06 -2.44 -1.60
CA ILE A 51 2.28 -3.02 -2.14
C ILE A 51 2.97 -2.06 -3.10
N THR A 52 4.27 -1.91 -2.96
CA THR A 52 5.08 -1.12 -3.89
C THR A 52 6.44 -1.76 -4.12
N ARG A 53 7.17 -1.29 -5.13
CA ARG A 53 8.51 -1.77 -5.49
C ARG A 53 9.57 -0.70 -5.25
N SER A 54 10.82 -1.11 -5.05
CA SER A 54 11.98 -0.22 -5.15
C SER A 54 12.20 0.23 -6.60
N ASP A 55 12.90 1.37 -6.79
CA ASP A 55 13.19 1.91 -8.13
C ASP A 55 13.96 0.93 -9.01
N ASP A 56 14.87 0.13 -8.42
CA ASP A 56 15.65 -0.89 -9.12
C ASP A 56 14.87 -2.17 -9.44
N GLY A 57 13.62 -2.27 -8.99
CA GLY A 57 12.75 -3.43 -9.21
C GLY A 57 13.21 -4.73 -8.53
N ARG A 58 14.12 -4.65 -7.55
CA ARG A 58 14.64 -5.85 -6.86
C ARG A 58 13.90 -6.20 -5.59
N ARG A 59 13.16 -5.25 -5.03
CA ARG A 59 12.46 -5.38 -3.77
C ARG A 59 11.01 -4.97 -3.89
N LEU A 60 10.17 -5.66 -3.12
CA LEU A 60 8.81 -5.23 -2.82
C LEU A 60 8.75 -4.76 -1.37
N PHE A 61 7.85 -3.83 -1.11
CA PHE A 61 7.42 -3.45 0.22
C PHE A 61 5.93 -3.75 0.33
N VAL A 62 5.55 -4.48 1.36
CA VAL A 62 4.16 -4.93 1.58
C VAL A 62 3.71 -4.51 2.96
N ALA A 63 2.67 -3.70 3.02
CA ALA A 63 2.00 -3.36 4.26
C ALA A 63 1.09 -4.51 4.71
N HIS A 64 1.07 -4.78 6.01
CA HIS A 64 0.21 -5.79 6.64
C HIS A 64 -0.04 -5.41 8.10
N ASP A 65 -0.85 -6.17 8.84
CA ASP A 65 -1.20 -5.84 10.23
C ASP A 65 0.02 -5.69 11.15
N GLY A 66 1.11 -6.42 10.88
CA GLY A 66 2.34 -6.37 11.66
C GLY A 66 3.30 -5.24 11.29
N GLY A 67 3.03 -4.46 10.25
CA GLY A 67 3.89 -3.39 9.77
C GLY A 67 4.16 -3.44 8.27
N ILE A 68 5.40 -3.22 7.86
CA ILE A 68 5.81 -3.29 6.45
C ILE A 68 6.93 -4.31 6.31
N ASP A 69 6.74 -5.32 5.48
CA ASP A 69 7.81 -6.23 5.07
C ASP A 69 8.50 -5.72 3.80
N ARG A 70 9.83 -5.79 3.80
CA ARG A 70 10.66 -5.73 2.60
C ARG A 70 10.89 -7.15 2.10
N ILE A 71 10.62 -7.41 0.83
CA ILE A 71 10.78 -8.71 0.18
C ILE A 71 11.84 -8.61 -0.90
N GLU A 72 12.90 -9.40 -0.83
CA GLU A 72 13.84 -9.59 -1.93
C GLU A 72 13.19 -10.50 -2.98
N ILE A 73 12.92 -9.99 -4.18
CA ILE A 73 12.17 -10.71 -5.20
C ILE A 73 12.86 -12.02 -5.61
N ALA A 74 14.18 -11.98 -5.82
CA ALA A 74 14.94 -13.14 -6.30
C ALA A 74 14.96 -14.32 -5.31
N THR A 75 14.93 -14.05 -4.02
CA THR A 75 15.04 -15.08 -2.97
C THR A 75 13.76 -15.28 -2.17
N ARG A 76 12.79 -14.41 -2.35
CA ARG A 76 11.55 -14.31 -1.55
C ARG A 76 11.81 -14.11 -0.05
N LYS A 77 13.03 -13.69 0.31
CA LYS A 77 13.38 -13.40 1.70
C LYS A 77 12.61 -12.16 2.16
N ARG A 78 11.94 -12.30 3.29
CA ARG A 78 11.19 -11.22 3.96
C ARG A 78 11.99 -10.65 5.11
N THR A 79 11.92 -9.36 5.31
CA THR A 79 12.50 -8.64 6.45
C THR A 79 11.50 -7.57 6.89
N LEU A 80 11.00 -7.67 8.12
CA LEU A 80 10.16 -6.64 8.69
C LEU A 80 10.98 -5.36 8.87
N LEU A 81 10.47 -4.22 8.38
CA LEU A 81 11.13 -2.93 8.58
C LEU A 81 11.15 -2.56 10.06
N ALA A 82 12.34 -2.32 10.58
CA ALA A 82 12.48 -1.77 11.91
C ALA A 82 12.00 -0.30 11.91
N ALA A 83 11.20 0.05 12.91
CA ALA A 83 10.67 1.40 13.09
C ALA A 83 10.95 1.90 14.50
N PRO A 84 11.09 3.22 14.72
CA PRO A 84 11.17 3.77 16.07
C PRO A 84 9.85 3.55 16.81
N ASP A 85 9.90 3.40 18.15
CA ASP A 85 8.72 3.15 18.99
C ASP A 85 7.62 4.22 18.85
N SER A 86 8.00 5.42 18.45
CA SER A 86 7.07 6.53 18.21
C SER A 86 6.25 6.41 16.91
N LEU A 87 6.57 5.42 16.06
CA LEU A 87 5.94 5.23 14.76
C LEU A 87 5.20 3.90 14.68
N ASN A 88 3.88 3.96 14.59
CA ASN A 88 3.06 2.79 14.29
C ASN A 88 2.96 2.60 12.77
N LEU A 89 3.38 1.43 12.26
CA LEU A 89 3.31 1.03 10.85
C LEU A 89 2.14 0.07 10.55
N GLY A 90 1.24 -0.13 11.47
CA GLY A 90 0.00 -0.89 11.22
C GLY A 90 -1.05 -0.07 10.47
N TRP A 91 -2.04 -0.76 9.94
CA TRP A 91 -3.21 -0.16 9.28
C TRP A 91 -2.87 0.74 8.08
N ILE A 92 -1.81 0.40 7.36
CA ILE A 92 -1.47 1.07 6.11
C ILE A 92 -2.32 0.47 5.00
N ASP A 93 -3.06 1.32 4.29
CA ASP A 93 -3.87 0.96 3.13
C ASP A 93 -3.05 1.14 1.84
N GLY A 94 -2.68 2.36 1.49
CA GLY A 94 -1.86 2.64 0.33
C GLY A 94 -0.36 2.74 0.67
N LEU A 95 0.49 2.26 -0.22
CA LEU A 95 1.94 2.30 -0.09
C LEU A 95 2.59 2.63 -1.44
N ALA A 96 3.45 3.66 -1.48
CA ALA A 96 4.17 4.04 -2.69
C ALA A 96 5.65 4.28 -2.37
N PHE A 97 6.55 3.90 -3.29
CA PHE A 97 7.99 4.11 -3.14
C PHE A 97 8.42 5.45 -3.73
N TYR A 98 9.17 6.25 -2.98
CA TYR A 98 9.64 7.56 -3.40
C TYR A 98 11.02 7.89 -2.83
N ARG A 99 12.03 8.08 -3.70
CA ARG A 99 13.37 8.56 -3.33
C ARG A 99 14.00 7.83 -2.13
N ASN A 100 14.13 6.52 -2.24
CA ASN A 100 14.61 5.65 -1.15
C ASN A 100 13.77 5.73 0.13
N GLY A 101 12.50 5.96 0.00
CA GLY A 101 11.53 6.01 1.10
C GLY A 101 10.18 5.50 0.67
N LEU A 102 9.24 5.55 1.59
CA LEU A 102 7.87 5.13 1.37
C LEU A 102 6.92 6.28 1.71
N ILE A 103 5.88 6.42 0.91
CA ILE A 103 4.69 7.20 1.25
C ILE A 103 3.64 6.18 1.68
N ALA A 104 3.21 6.26 2.93
CA ALA A 104 2.25 5.33 3.51
C ALA A 104 0.98 6.06 3.90
N HIS A 105 -0.16 5.52 3.47
CA HIS A 105 -1.47 6.05 3.76
C HIS A 105 -2.14 5.23 4.87
N GLN A 106 -2.44 5.88 5.99
CA GLN A 106 -3.11 5.28 7.15
C GLN A 106 -4.51 5.89 7.32
N PRO A 107 -5.58 5.25 6.77
CA PRO A 107 -6.90 5.88 6.68
C PRO A 107 -7.66 5.89 8.00
N SER A 108 -7.62 4.82 8.76
CA SER A 108 -8.55 4.57 9.88
C SER A 108 -8.35 5.55 11.04
N TRP A 109 -7.71 5.09 12.12
CA TRP A 109 -7.54 5.86 13.35
C TRP A 109 -6.62 7.07 13.21
N PHE A 110 -5.64 6.98 12.28
CA PHE A 110 -4.62 8.00 12.11
C PHE A 110 -5.02 9.09 11.11
N GLN A 111 -5.82 8.78 10.11
CA GLN A 111 -6.24 9.66 9.02
C GLN A 111 -5.08 10.54 8.52
N ARG A 112 -3.99 9.90 8.11
CA ARG A 112 -2.76 10.59 7.72
C ARG A 112 -2.05 9.94 6.55
N VAL A 113 -1.24 10.75 5.88
CA VAL A 113 -0.21 10.33 4.93
C VAL A 113 1.14 10.63 5.55
N VAL A 114 2.00 9.64 5.63
CA VAL A 114 3.34 9.79 6.21
C VAL A 114 4.41 9.49 5.17
N ARG A 115 5.53 10.20 5.24
CA ARG A 115 6.76 9.88 4.53
C ARG A 115 7.68 9.13 5.48
N LEU A 116 8.18 7.99 5.03
CA LEU A 116 9.14 7.16 5.72
C LEU A 116 10.45 7.19 4.93
N GLN A 117 11.50 7.78 5.48
CA GLN A 117 12.81 7.72 4.89
C GLN A 117 13.49 6.43 5.34
N LEU A 118 13.92 5.59 4.41
CA LEU A 118 14.62 4.34 4.71
C LEU A 118 16.12 4.56 4.83
N ASP A 119 16.76 3.70 5.60
CA ASP A 119 18.22 3.60 5.61
C ASP A 119 18.75 3.08 4.24
N ARG A 120 20.07 3.05 4.06
CA ARG A 120 20.68 2.61 2.80
C ARG A 120 20.39 1.15 2.46
N GLN A 121 20.21 0.30 3.47
CA GLN A 121 19.88 -1.11 3.32
C GLN A 121 18.39 -1.34 3.08
N GLN A 122 17.56 -0.31 3.30
CA GLN A 122 16.09 -0.38 3.26
C GLN A 122 15.54 -1.42 4.25
N GLU A 123 16.15 -1.51 5.42
CA GLU A 123 15.74 -2.43 6.50
C GLU A 123 15.14 -1.72 7.70
N ARG A 124 15.27 -0.39 7.73
CA ARG A 124 14.79 0.43 8.84
C ARG A 124 14.28 1.78 8.36
N VAL A 125 13.27 2.28 9.05
CA VAL A 125 12.84 3.67 8.95
C VAL A 125 13.85 4.53 9.73
N ALA A 126 14.67 5.30 9.01
CA ALA A 126 15.68 6.18 9.57
C ALA A 126 15.07 7.47 10.12
N SER A 127 14.06 7.99 9.44
CA SER A 127 13.25 9.14 9.89
C SER A 127 11.87 9.10 9.25
N TRP A 128 10.93 9.84 9.83
CA TRP A 128 9.59 9.93 9.29
C TRP A 128 8.96 11.30 9.57
N GLU A 129 8.00 11.67 8.76
CA GLU A 129 7.19 12.88 8.93
C GLU A 129 5.74 12.65 8.50
N THR A 130 4.81 13.33 9.12
CA THR A 130 3.43 13.40 8.64
C THR A 130 3.33 14.52 7.62
N ILE A 131 3.00 14.19 6.38
CA ILE A 131 2.86 15.18 5.29
C ILE A 131 1.43 15.68 5.13
N GLU A 132 0.45 14.91 5.58
CA GLU A 132 -0.96 15.28 5.61
C GLU A 132 -1.66 14.57 6.75
N SER A 133 -2.55 15.22 7.50
CA SER A 133 -3.38 14.55 8.50
C SER A 133 -4.70 15.26 8.74
N HIS A 134 -5.72 14.48 9.03
CA HIS A 134 -7.07 14.98 9.38
C HIS A 134 -7.59 16.06 8.42
N HIS A 135 -7.28 15.90 7.12
CA HIS A 135 -7.75 16.85 6.13
C HIS A 135 -9.29 16.91 6.15
N PRO A 136 -9.91 18.13 6.10
CA PRO A 136 -11.36 18.30 6.28
C PRO A 136 -12.22 17.60 5.22
N ARG A 137 -11.60 17.15 4.13
CA ARG A 137 -12.27 16.39 3.04
C ARG A 137 -12.05 14.87 3.16
N PHE A 138 -11.44 14.38 4.23
CA PHE A 138 -11.28 12.95 4.45
C PHE A 138 -12.62 12.32 4.84
N VAL A 139 -13.09 11.42 3.99
CA VAL A 139 -14.20 10.50 4.25
C VAL A 139 -13.75 9.11 3.82
N GLU A 140 -13.16 8.36 4.73
CA GLU A 140 -12.53 7.07 4.43
C GLU A 140 -11.46 7.20 3.33
N PRO A 141 -10.41 8.03 3.54
CA PRO A 141 -9.32 8.14 2.58
C PRO A 141 -8.64 6.78 2.41
N THR A 142 -8.14 6.49 1.21
CA THR A 142 -7.54 5.19 0.90
C THR A 142 -6.23 5.36 0.10
N THR A 143 -5.92 4.43 -0.77
CA THR A 143 -4.68 4.38 -1.53
C THR A 143 -4.48 5.57 -2.47
N GLY A 144 -3.27 5.69 -2.98
CA GLY A 144 -2.89 6.69 -3.96
C GLY A 144 -1.61 6.30 -4.70
N GLU A 145 -1.21 7.13 -5.65
CA GLU A 145 -0.04 6.88 -6.49
C GLU A 145 0.79 8.16 -6.67
N ILE A 146 2.05 8.00 -6.99
CA ILE A 146 3.00 9.08 -7.22
C ILE A 146 3.04 9.43 -8.72
N ALA A 147 2.87 10.71 -9.02
CA ALA A 147 3.11 11.25 -10.35
C ALA A 147 4.05 12.45 -10.25
N GLY A 148 5.26 12.31 -10.78
CA GLY A 148 6.33 13.28 -10.63
C GLY A 148 6.76 13.44 -9.17
N ASP A 149 6.64 14.66 -8.64
CA ASP A 149 6.98 14.99 -7.25
C ASP A 149 5.71 15.24 -6.40
N ALA A 150 4.64 14.56 -6.70
CA ALA A 150 3.40 14.66 -5.95
C ALA A 150 2.74 13.29 -5.74
N TYR A 151 2.09 13.13 -4.62
CA TYR A 151 1.25 11.99 -4.30
C TYR A 151 -0.21 12.39 -4.50
N TYR A 152 -0.92 11.61 -5.30
CA TYR A 152 -2.35 11.76 -5.57
C TYR A 152 -3.07 10.60 -4.90
N TYR A 153 -4.10 10.87 -4.13
CA TYR A 153 -4.78 9.84 -3.35
C TYR A 153 -6.28 10.11 -3.26
N ILE A 154 -7.04 9.04 -3.10
CA ILE A 154 -8.49 9.10 -2.95
C ILE A 154 -8.81 9.54 -1.51
N ALA A 155 -9.54 10.65 -1.38
CA ALA A 155 -9.89 11.22 -0.08
C ALA A 155 -11.22 10.70 0.47
N ASN A 156 -12.09 10.15 -0.38
CA ASN A 156 -13.42 9.68 -0.02
C ASN A 156 -13.78 8.36 -0.72
N ALA A 157 -13.21 7.26 -0.27
CA ALA A 157 -13.51 5.94 -0.83
C ALA A 157 -14.95 5.46 -0.55
N GLN A 158 -15.58 5.99 0.48
CA GLN A 158 -16.98 5.70 0.84
C GLN A 158 -17.28 4.20 1.03
N LEU A 159 -16.31 3.44 1.55
CA LEU A 159 -16.43 2.00 1.76
C LEU A 159 -17.64 1.62 2.65
N SER A 160 -18.01 2.50 3.59
CA SER A 160 -19.19 2.35 4.44
C SER A 160 -20.51 2.36 3.66
N ARG A 161 -20.48 2.81 2.39
CA ARG A 161 -21.65 2.78 1.48
C ARG A 161 -21.84 1.42 0.79
N PHE A 162 -20.90 0.48 0.97
CA PHE A 162 -21.04 -0.90 0.52
C PHE A 162 -21.39 -1.79 1.71
N ARG A 163 -22.61 -2.34 1.70
CA ARG A 163 -23.12 -3.21 2.78
C ARG A 163 -23.84 -4.41 2.19
N ASP A 164 -23.66 -5.58 2.79
CA ASP A 164 -24.35 -6.83 2.43
C ASP A 164 -24.25 -7.16 0.93
N GLY A 165 -23.08 -6.90 0.32
CA GLY A 165 -22.86 -7.14 -1.11
C GLY A 165 -23.54 -6.13 -2.02
N LYS A 166 -24.05 -5.01 -1.50
CA LYS A 166 -24.75 -3.98 -2.27
C LYS A 166 -24.16 -2.60 -2.03
N ILE A 167 -24.11 -1.83 -3.08
CA ILE A 167 -23.81 -0.39 -3.01
C ILE A 167 -25.14 0.31 -2.65
N LEU A 168 -25.08 1.28 -1.74
CA LEU A 168 -26.21 2.16 -1.45
C LEU A 168 -26.59 2.96 -2.72
N PRO A 169 -27.83 3.47 -2.82
CA PRO A 169 -28.30 4.17 -4.02
C PRO A 169 -27.29 5.23 -4.51
N TRP A 170 -27.07 5.28 -5.80
CA TRP A 170 -26.06 6.16 -6.46
C TRP A 170 -26.25 7.64 -6.10
N ASP A 171 -27.47 8.09 -5.88
CA ASP A 171 -27.82 9.44 -5.46
C ASP A 171 -27.38 9.77 -4.02
N SER A 172 -26.99 8.75 -3.25
CA SER A 172 -26.43 8.91 -1.92
C SER A 172 -24.91 8.93 -1.87
N LEU A 173 -24.24 8.78 -3.02
CA LEU A 173 -22.77 8.81 -3.13
C LEU A 173 -22.29 10.22 -3.50
N ASP A 174 -21.25 10.66 -2.82
CA ASP A 174 -20.54 11.87 -3.20
C ASP A 174 -19.63 11.63 -4.41
N PRO A 175 -19.36 12.66 -5.24
CA PRO A 175 -18.33 12.55 -6.28
C PRO A 175 -16.98 12.13 -5.70
N VAL A 176 -16.25 11.27 -6.41
CA VAL A 176 -14.90 10.87 -6.02
C VAL A 176 -13.99 12.09 -5.92
N LEU A 177 -13.31 12.23 -4.82
CA LEU A 177 -12.36 13.29 -4.55
C LEU A 177 -10.93 12.74 -4.52
N VAL A 178 -10.10 13.25 -5.43
CA VAL A 178 -8.66 13.00 -5.42
C VAL A 178 -7.96 14.24 -4.89
N LEU A 179 -7.17 14.07 -3.84
CA LEU A 179 -6.31 15.11 -3.31
C LEU A 179 -4.87 14.93 -3.80
N ARG A 180 -4.10 16.01 -3.75
CA ARG A 180 -2.70 16.07 -4.17
C ARG A 180 -1.85 16.72 -3.09
N VAL A 181 -0.78 16.07 -2.70
CA VAL A 181 0.24 16.64 -1.81
C VAL A 181 1.61 16.66 -2.50
N ASN A 182 2.36 17.76 -2.34
CA ASN A 182 3.72 17.85 -2.86
C ASN A 182 4.68 17.04 -1.97
N LEU A 183 5.61 16.32 -2.62
CA LEU A 183 6.63 15.51 -1.97
C LEU A 183 8.03 16.16 -1.97
N ARG A 184 8.14 17.42 -2.40
CA ARG A 184 9.39 18.20 -2.37
C ARG A 184 9.62 18.83 -1.02
#